data_b7df7d6048f287f0a631c580bcb54965
#
_entry.id   b7df7d6048f287f0a631c580bcb54965
#
_cell.length_a   1.000
_cell.length_b   1.000
_cell.length_c   1.000
_cell.angle_alpha   90.00
_cell.angle_beta   90.00
_cell.angle_gamma   90.00
#
_symmetry.space_group_name_H-M   'P 1'
#
loop_
_entity.id
_entity.type
_entity.pdbx_description
1 polymer ?
#
loop_
_entity_poly.entity_id
_entity_poly.type
_entity_poly.pdbx_seq_one_letter_code
_entity_poly.pdbx_strand_id
1 'polypeptide(L)'
;MMKEYILKRLAVMVPVLLCGSLITFGLVFLSPGDIGEMMADSEASAMGMMATPEMVHAIKEHYGLNDPVHVQYLKWLNNALHGDLGRSFSTHKPVLKEFMDHLGPTLVLNLAGIMIALLIAIPLGVISAVKKNTIVDHLCRVYVMLEISMPTFWLALMLLWFFSVKYDLFPLYGYGVGWQDQLWHLALPSIAMGTSMTGSLMRLTRTSMLETLSQGYIITARAKGLTELVIIFKHAL
;
A
#
# COMPACT_ATOMS: atom_id res chain seq x y z
N MET A 1 27.37 -14.73 -11.56
CA MET A 1 26.35 -13.82 -12.14
C MET A 1 25.20 -13.57 -11.18
N MET A 2 24.37 -14.55 -10.78
CA MET A 2 23.18 -14.28 -9.92
C MET A 2 23.54 -13.83 -8.50
N LYS A 3 24.55 -14.44 -7.85
CA LYS A 3 25.03 -14.06 -6.50
C LYS A 3 25.60 -12.63 -6.49
N GLU A 4 26.42 -12.27 -7.47
CA GLU A 4 26.98 -10.91 -7.60
C GLU A 4 25.91 -9.85 -7.83
N TYR A 5 24.90 -10.15 -8.63
CA TYR A 5 23.76 -9.27 -8.83
C TYR A 5 22.96 -9.03 -7.54
N ILE A 6 22.69 -10.10 -6.76
CA ILE A 6 21.99 -10.00 -5.47
C ILE A 6 22.82 -9.21 -4.48
N LEU A 7 24.13 -9.51 -4.35
CA LEU A 7 25.02 -8.79 -3.45
C LEU A 7 25.11 -7.31 -3.80
N LYS A 8 25.20 -6.97 -5.10
CA LYS A 8 25.22 -5.58 -5.55
C LYS A 8 23.92 -4.85 -5.22
N ARG A 9 22.77 -5.50 -5.37
CA ARG A 9 21.48 -4.92 -4.98
C ARG A 9 21.35 -4.72 -3.48
N LEU A 10 21.76 -5.69 -2.68
CA LEU A 10 21.78 -5.56 -1.22
C LEU A 10 22.73 -4.44 -0.77
N ALA A 11 23.92 -4.33 -1.40
CA ALA A 11 24.85 -3.25 -1.10
C ALA A 11 24.28 -1.85 -1.43
N VAL A 12 23.47 -1.73 -2.49
CA VAL A 12 22.78 -0.46 -2.85
C VAL A 12 21.62 -0.16 -1.91
N MET A 13 20.96 -1.18 -1.34
CA MET A 13 19.86 -0.96 -0.38
C MET A 13 20.33 -0.24 0.89
N VAL A 14 21.53 -0.55 1.38
CA VAL A 14 22.06 0.07 2.62
C VAL A 14 22.13 1.60 2.53
N PRO A 15 22.80 2.21 1.54
CA PRO A 15 22.83 3.66 1.43
C PRO A 15 21.44 4.27 1.17
N VAL A 16 20.55 3.59 0.44
CA VAL A 16 19.17 4.06 0.23
C VAL A 16 18.41 4.12 1.54
N LEU A 17 18.51 3.09 2.38
CA LEU A 17 17.87 3.07 3.70
C LEU A 17 18.46 4.13 4.63
N LEU A 18 19.79 4.30 4.63
CA LEU A 18 20.45 5.35 5.41
C LEU A 18 20.05 6.75 4.96
N CYS A 19 20.01 7.02 3.65
CA CYS A 19 19.55 8.30 3.14
C CYS A 19 18.08 8.54 3.49
N GLY A 20 17.21 7.54 3.33
CA GLY A 20 15.80 7.63 3.70
C GLY A 20 15.61 7.92 5.18
N SER A 21 16.34 7.22 6.06
CA SER A 21 16.27 7.44 7.51
C SER A 21 16.80 8.83 7.91
N LEU A 22 17.89 9.30 7.28
CA LEU A 22 18.43 10.66 7.49
C LEU A 22 17.43 11.75 7.07
N ILE A 23 16.82 11.59 5.90
CA ILE A 23 15.80 12.54 5.42
C ILE A 23 14.60 12.55 6.37
N THR A 24 14.08 11.39 6.75
CA THR A 24 12.92 11.30 7.66
C THR A 24 13.25 11.90 9.03
N PHE A 25 14.44 11.59 9.58
CA PHE A 25 14.89 12.16 10.84
C PHE A 25 15.05 13.68 10.74
N GLY A 26 15.65 14.17 9.66
CA GLY A 26 15.83 15.61 9.41
C GLY A 26 14.50 16.35 9.26
N LEU A 27 13.50 15.75 8.61
CA LEU A 27 12.17 16.35 8.47
C LEU A 27 11.47 16.57 9.82
N VAL A 28 11.69 15.68 10.80
CA VAL A 28 11.16 15.84 12.15
C VAL A 28 11.76 17.09 12.82
N PHE A 29 13.06 17.35 12.63
CA PHE A 29 13.73 18.55 13.17
C PHE A 29 13.42 19.84 12.41
N LEU A 30 13.04 19.74 11.13
CA LEU A 30 12.61 20.89 10.33
C LEU A 30 11.13 21.23 10.56
N SER A 31 10.38 20.35 11.18
CA SER A 31 8.98 20.58 11.52
C SER A 31 8.87 21.69 12.56
N PRO A 32 7.96 22.68 12.39
CA PRO A 32 7.76 23.70 13.39
C PRO A 32 7.22 23.10 14.69
N GLY A 33 7.91 23.35 15.80
CA GLY A 33 7.54 22.86 17.13
C GLY A 33 8.73 22.20 17.84
N ASP A 34 8.70 22.20 19.14
CA ASP A 34 9.69 21.53 19.98
C ASP A 34 9.24 20.08 20.25
N ILE A 35 10.04 19.12 19.84
CA ILE A 35 9.75 17.68 20.01
C ILE A 35 9.52 17.35 21.50
N GLY A 36 10.33 17.94 22.40
CA GLY A 36 10.18 17.74 23.83
C GLY A 36 8.86 18.29 24.38
N GLU A 37 8.40 19.43 23.85
CA GLU A 37 7.10 19.98 24.22
C GLU A 37 5.96 19.10 23.69
N MET A 38 6.02 18.68 22.42
CA MET A 38 5.01 17.78 21.85
C MET A 38 4.90 16.44 22.61
N MET A 39 6.03 15.88 23.05
CA MET A 39 6.05 14.67 23.86
C MET A 39 5.45 14.92 25.26
N ALA A 40 5.82 16.03 25.89
CA ALA A 40 5.28 16.42 27.19
C ALA A 40 3.77 16.65 27.15
N ASP A 41 3.29 17.33 26.10
CA ASP A 41 1.86 17.56 25.90
C ASP A 41 1.09 16.24 25.69
N SER A 42 1.68 15.30 24.97
CA SER A 42 1.09 13.98 24.75
C SER A 42 0.99 13.17 26.06
N GLU A 43 2.06 13.12 26.85
CA GLU A 43 2.07 12.44 28.16
C GLU A 43 1.13 13.11 29.17
N ALA A 44 1.16 14.44 29.25
CA ALA A 44 0.29 15.21 30.14
C ALA A 44 -1.20 15.01 29.76
N SER A 45 -1.53 15.05 28.47
CA SER A 45 -2.88 14.80 27.97
C SER A 45 -3.39 13.40 28.34
N ALA A 46 -2.52 12.38 28.27
CA ALA A 46 -2.85 11.02 28.68
C ALA A 46 -3.17 10.91 30.20
N MET A 47 -2.61 11.80 31.00
CA MET A 47 -2.88 11.92 32.44
C MET A 47 -4.01 12.90 32.77
N GLY A 48 -4.63 13.53 31.76
CA GLY A 48 -5.67 14.56 31.95
C GLY A 48 -5.13 15.89 32.49
N MET A 49 -3.85 16.19 32.26
CA MET A 49 -3.16 17.38 32.75
C MET A 49 -2.61 18.22 31.59
N MET A 50 -2.10 19.42 31.90
CA MET A 50 -1.30 20.20 30.98
C MET A 50 0.19 19.96 31.22
N ALA A 51 0.99 19.97 30.16
CA ALA A 51 2.43 19.85 30.29
C ALA A 51 3.03 21.01 31.09
N THR A 52 3.89 20.70 32.05
CA THR A 52 4.64 21.69 32.81
C THR A 52 6.05 21.85 32.25
N PRO A 53 6.70 23.02 32.45
CA PRO A 53 8.09 23.21 32.02
C PRO A 53 9.05 22.16 32.59
N GLU A 54 8.78 21.69 33.81
CA GLU A 54 9.59 20.64 34.45
C GLU A 54 9.44 19.30 33.71
N MET A 55 8.24 18.94 33.25
CA MET A 55 8.00 17.75 32.45
C MET A 55 8.71 17.84 31.11
N VAL A 56 8.66 18.97 30.44
CA VAL A 56 9.39 19.21 29.19
C VAL A 56 10.88 19.03 29.39
N HIS A 57 11.45 19.59 30.46
CA HIS A 57 12.87 19.46 30.76
C HIS A 57 13.26 18.01 31.04
N ALA A 58 12.49 17.31 31.87
CA ALA A 58 12.73 15.90 32.19
C ALA A 58 12.68 14.99 30.94
N ILE A 59 11.72 15.24 30.04
CA ILE A 59 11.60 14.51 28.78
C ILE A 59 12.80 14.79 27.87
N LYS A 60 13.19 16.06 27.71
CA LYS A 60 14.37 16.42 26.89
C LYS A 60 15.64 15.77 27.41
N GLU A 61 15.81 15.69 28.72
CA GLU A 61 16.97 15.04 29.33
C GLU A 61 16.90 13.52 29.16
N HIS A 62 15.75 12.91 29.45
CA HIS A 62 15.54 11.47 29.34
C HIS A 62 15.79 10.92 27.93
N TYR A 63 15.27 11.62 26.91
CA TYR A 63 15.41 11.20 25.50
C TYR A 63 16.65 11.78 24.82
N GLY A 64 17.47 12.58 25.55
CA GLY A 64 18.70 13.18 25.00
C GLY A 64 18.42 14.19 23.88
N LEU A 65 17.27 14.88 23.92
CA LEU A 65 16.87 15.88 22.91
C LEU A 65 17.72 17.16 23.00
N ASN A 66 18.48 17.33 24.06
CA ASN A 66 19.45 18.42 24.23
C ASN A 66 20.79 18.16 23.52
N ASP A 67 21.02 16.93 23.03
CA ASP A 67 22.23 16.58 22.29
C ASP A 67 22.19 17.20 20.89
N PRO A 68 23.37 17.41 20.25
CA PRO A 68 23.43 17.78 18.84
C PRO A 68 22.68 16.77 17.95
N VAL A 69 22.00 17.26 16.92
CA VAL A 69 21.12 16.45 16.04
C VAL A 69 21.79 15.21 15.47
N HIS A 70 23.08 15.32 15.08
CA HIS A 70 23.83 14.17 14.58
C HIS A 70 24.06 13.08 15.65
N VAL A 71 24.21 13.47 16.93
CA VAL A 71 24.35 12.52 18.05
C VAL A 71 23.01 11.82 18.31
N GLN A 72 21.91 12.57 18.29
CA GLN A 72 20.58 11.99 18.42
C GLN A 72 20.30 10.98 17.31
N TYR A 73 20.62 11.31 16.05
CA TYR A 73 20.49 10.39 14.92
C TYR A 73 21.29 9.11 15.11
N LEU A 74 22.55 9.22 15.50
CA LEU A 74 23.41 8.04 15.71
C LEU A 74 22.92 7.16 16.86
N LYS A 75 22.44 7.75 17.96
CA LYS A 75 21.80 7.00 19.06
C LYS A 75 20.54 6.28 18.58
N TRP A 76 19.67 6.97 17.86
CA TRP A 76 18.46 6.38 17.29
C TRP A 76 18.80 5.25 16.32
N LEU A 77 19.75 5.46 15.41
CA LEU A 77 20.18 4.44 14.45
C LEU A 77 20.75 3.20 15.14
N ASN A 78 21.56 3.40 16.18
CA ASN A 78 22.09 2.29 16.97
C ASN A 78 20.97 1.49 17.64
N ASN A 79 20.00 2.14 18.26
CA ASN A 79 18.84 1.48 18.88
C ASN A 79 18.00 0.74 17.83
N ALA A 80 17.76 1.37 16.67
CA ALA A 80 17.02 0.75 15.56
C ALA A 80 17.70 -0.52 15.03
N LEU A 81 19.05 -0.52 14.93
CA LEU A 81 19.82 -1.72 14.54
C LEU A 81 19.71 -2.87 15.56
N HIS A 82 19.40 -2.56 16.83
CA HIS A 82 19.13 -3.55 17.86
C HIS A 82 17.63 -3.89 18.03
N GLY A 83 16.78 -3.39 17.13
CA GLY A 83 15.34 -3.67 17.12
C GLY A 83 14.50 -2.76 18.02
N ASP A 84 15.10 -1.73 18.59
CA ASP A 84 14.36 -0.70 19.35
C ASP A 84 14.10 0.52 18.44
N LEU A 85 12.86 0.61 17.95
CA LEU A 85 12.39 1.75 17.13
C LEU A 85 11.78 2.87 18.00
N GLY A 86 11.88 2.77 19.33
CA GLY A 86 11.29 3.71 20.26
C GLY A 86 9.80 3.47 20.52
N ARG A 87 9.17 4.47 21.08
CA ARG A 87 7.73 4.47 21.40
C ARG A 87 6.97 5.49 20.57
N SER A 88 5.74 5.16 20.23
CA SER A 88 4.81 6.07 19.57
C SER A 88 4.40 7.20 20.51
N PHE A 89 4.48 8.44 20.07
CA PHE A 89 4.06 9.61 20.86
C PHE A 89 2.54 9.64 21.07
N SER A 90 1.77 9.07 20.15
CA SER A 90 0.30 9.07 20.20
C SER A 90 -0.26 7.93 21.06
N THR A 91 0.31 6.72 20.93
CA THR A 91 -0.23 5.51 21.57
C THR A 91 0.60 5.03 22.76
N HIS A 92 1.78 5.60 22.98
CA HIS A 92 2.78 5.22 24.00
C HIS A 92 3.24 3.76 23.94
N LYS A 93 2.89 3.04 22.86
CA LYS A 93 3.30 1.64 22.63
C LYS A 93 4.65 1.56 21.93
N PRO A 94 5.40 0.46 22.09
CA PRO A 94 6.59 0.22 21.28
C PRO A 94 6.24 0.22 19.78
N VAL A 95 6.93 1.04 18.99
CA VAL A 95 6.67 1.19 17.55
C VAL A 95 6.76 -0.14 16.80
N LEU A 96 7.76 -0.97 17.14
CA LEU A 96 7.91 -2.29 16.51
C LEU A 96 6.70 -3.18 16.73
N LYS A 97 6.13 -3.18 17.96
CA LYS A 97 4.93 -3.96 18.27
C LYS A 97 3.73 -3.46 17.49
N GLU A 98 3.51 -2.14 17.48
CA GLU A 98 2.41 -1.52 16.77
C GLU A 98 2.50 -1.78 15.24
N PHE A 99 3.73 -1.70 14.70
CA PHE A 99 3.98 -2.08 13.30
C PHE A 99 3.60 -3.54 13.02
N MET A 100 4.04 -4.48 13.86
CA MET A 100 3.74 -5.90 13.69
C MET A 100 2.24 -6.21 13.84
N ASP A 101 1.56 -5.55 14.76
CA ASP A 101 0.12 -5.70 14.96
C ASP A 101 -0.70 -5.26 13.74
N HIS A 102 -0.24 -4.23 13.01
CA HIS A 102 -0.90 -3.71 11.82
C HIS A 102 -0.42 -4.36 10.50
N LEU A 103 0.73 -5.03 10.50
CA LEU A 103 1.31 -5.63 9.29
C LEU A 103 0.41 -6.73 8.72
N GLY A 104 -0.12 -7.61 9.57
CA GLY A 104 -1.00 -8.71 9.17
C GLY A 104 -2.25 -8.21 8.44
N PRO A 105 -3.08 -7.35 9.07
CA PRO A 105 -4.24 -6.73 8.42
C PRO A 105 -3.90 -6.03 7.10
N THR A 106 -2.81 -5.28 7.06
CA THR A 106 -2.36 -4.56 5.87
C THR A 106 -2.02 -5.51 4.72
N LEU A 107 -1.30 -6.61 4.99
CA LEU A 107 -0.97 -7.61 3.98
C LEU A 107 -2.21 -8.31 3.45
N VAL A 108 -3.14 -8.70 4.32
CA VAL A 108 -4.40 -9.35 3.89
C VAL A 108 -5.22 -8.43 3.02
N LEU A 109 -5.37 -7.16 3.42
CA LEU A 109 -6.09 -6.15 2.64
C LEU A 109 -5.47 -5.94 1.25
N ASN A 110 -4.14 -5.79 1.18
CA ASN A 110 -3.44 -5.60 -0.09
C ASN A 110 -3.56 -6.83 -1.00
N LEU A 111 -3.37 -8.04 -0.45
CA LEU A 111 -3.53 -9.27 -1.23
C LEU A 111 -4.96 -9.43 -1.76
N ALA A 112 -5.97 -9.17 -0.94
CA ALA A 112 -7.37 -9.20 -1.36
C ALA A 112 -7.63 -8.17 -2.48
N GLY A 113 -7.13 -6.94 -2.34
CA GLY A 113 -7.23 -5.91 -3.36
C GLY A 113 -6.56 -6.31 -4.69
N ILE A 114 -5.34 -6.88 -4.63
CA ILE A 114 -4.63 -7.37 -5.82
C ILE A 114 -5.42 -8.51 -6.49
N MET A 115 -5.95 -9.44 -5.71
CA MET A 115 -6.76 -10.54 -6.26
C MET A 115 -8.01 -10.02 -6.98
N ILE A 116 -8.73 -9.07 -6.40
CA ILE A 116 -9.89 -8.42 -7.04
C ILE A 116 -9.46 -7.71 -8.32
N ALA A 117 -8.35 -6.95 -8.27
CA ALA A 117 -7.81 -6.26 -9.43
C ALA A 117 -7.50 -7.23 -10.58
N LEU A 118 -6.82 -8.35 -10.31
CA LEU A 118 -6.47 -9.36 -11.30
C LEU A 118 -7.72 -10.05 -11.87
N LEU A 119 -8.69 -10.40 -11.01
CA LEU A 119 -9.95 -11.05 -11.42
C LEU A 119 -10.76 -10.16 -12.37
N ILE A 120 -10.67 -8.84 -12.28
CA ILE A 120 -11.36 -7.90 -13.15
C ILE A 120 -10.47 -7.50 -14.34
N ALA A 121 -9.23 -7.13 -14.10
CA ALA A 121 -8.33 -6.55 -15.10
C ALA A 121 -7.95 -7.55 -16.20
N ILE A 122 -7.63 -8.80 -15.83
CA ILE A 122 -7.21 -9.79 -16.83
C ILE A 122 -8.33 -10.10 -17.82
N PRO A 123 -9.55 -10.48 -17.40
CA PRO A 123 -10.64 -10.73 -18.34
C PRO A 123 -10.98 -9.50 -19.20
N LEU A 124 -11.08 -8.33 -18.60
CA LEU A 124 -11.38 -7.10 -19.33
C LEU A 124 -10.26 -6.73 -20.32
N GLY A 125 -8.98 -6.91 -19.93
CA GLY A 125 -7.83 -6.69 -20.80
C GLY A 125 -7.79 -7.63 -22.01
N VAL A 126 -8.04 -8.93 -21.78
CA VAL A 126 -8.13 -9.95 -22.83
C VAL A 126 -9.30 -9.65 -23.76
N ILE A 127 -10.50 -9.41 -23.24
CA ILE A 127 -11.69 -9.09 -24.03
C ILE A 127 -11.46 -7.83 -24.88
N SER A 128 -10.89 -6.78 -24.28
CA SER A 128 -10.56 -5.53 -24.97
C SER A 128 -9.52 -5.74 -26.09
N ALA A 129 -8.54 -6.61 -25.91
CA ALA A 129 -7.53 -6.94 -26.91
C ALA A 129 -8.13 -7.75 -28.06
N VAL A 130 -8.89 -8.79 -27.75
CA VAL A 130 -9.52 -9.69 -28.76
C VAL A 130 -10.59 -8.95 -29.56
N LYS A 131 -11.36 -8.06 -28.90
CA LYS A 131 -12.40 -7.22 -29.52
C LYS A 131 -11.89 -5.83 -29.90
N LYS A 132 -10.62 -5.71 -30.29
CA LYS A 132 -9.99 -4.44 -30.65
C LYS A 132 -10.87 -3.60 -31.60
N ASN A 133 -10.99 -2.31 -31.29
CA ASN A 133 -11.74 -1.31 -32.07
C ASN A 133 -13.26 -1.56 -32.16
N THR A 134 -13.82 -2.43 -31.36
CA THR A 134 -15.27 -2.61 -31.22
C THR A 134 -15.84 -1.75 -30.08
N ILE A 135 -17.18 -1.69 -29.99
CA ILE A 135 -17.88 -1.04 -28.86
C ILE A 135 -17.43 -1.62 -27.52
N VAL A 136 -17.18 -2.93 -27.43
CA VAL A 136 -16.70 -3.59 -26.21
C VAL A 136 -15.33 -3.05 -25.78
N ASP A 137 -14.38 -2.91 -26.72
CA ASP A 137 -13.08 -2.29 -26.43
C ASP A 137 -13.25 -0.83 -25.98
N HIS A 138 -14.15 -0.08 -26.58
CA HIS A 138 -14.43 1.30 -26.16
C HIS A 138 -15.02 1.37 -24.74
N LEU A 139 -15.99 0.51 -24.42
CA LEU A 139 -16.58 0.44 -23.07
C LEU A 139 -15.53 0.08 -22.01
N CYS A 140 -14.66 -0.90 -22.28
CA CYS A 140 -13.56 -1.24 -21.41
C CYS A 140 -12.61 -0.05 -21.16
N ARG A 141 -12.31 0.74 -22.19
CA ARG A 141 -11.47 1.95 -22.04
C ARG A 141 -12.18 3.06 -21.28
N VAL A 142 -13.48 3.25 -21.48
CA VAL A 142 -14.28 4.21 -20.71
C VAL A 142 -14.31 3.82 -19.23
N TYR A 143 -14.47 2.52 -18.91
CA TYR A 143 -14.37 2.03 -17.54
C TYR A 143 -13.05 2.42 -16.88
N VAL A 144 -11.92 2.19 -17.56
CA VAL A 144 -10.60 2.58 -17.06
C VAL A 144 -10.47 4.10 -16.86
N MET A 145 -11.03 4.91 -17.76
CA MET A 145 -11.02 6.36 -17.62
C MET A 145 -11.81 6.82 -16.39
N LEU A 146 -12.99 6.23 -16.16
CA LEU A 146 -13.81 6.52 -14.98
C LEU A 146 -13.08 6.14 -13.70
N GLU A 147 -12.47 4.96 -13.67
CA GLU A 147 -11.74 4.45 -12.50
C GLU A 147 -10.57 5.39 -12.13
N ILE A 148 -9.74 5.79 -13.11
CA ILE A 148 -8.61 6.70 -12.87
C ILE A 148 -9.07 8.10 -12.43
N SER A 149 -10.26 8.53 -12.86
CA SER A 149 -10.82 9.83 -12.51
C SER A 149 -11.36 9.88 -11.08
N MET A 150 -11.67 8.74 -10.46
CA MET A 150 -12.21 8.67 -9.11
C MET A 150 -11.11 8.42 -8.07
N PRO A 151 -10.92 9.32 -7.08
CA PRO A 151 -9.99 9.06 -5.98
C PRO A 151 -10.43 7.80 -5.20
N THR A 152 -9.47 6.94 -4.86
CA THR A 152 -9.74 5.67 -4.15
C THR A 152 -10.48 5.88 -2.83
N PHE A 153 -10.11 6.92 -2.07
CA PHE A 153 -10.80 7.24 -0.81
C PHE A 153 -12.26 7.64 -1.03
N TRP A 154 -12.56 8.37 -2.12
CA TRP A 154 -13.93 8.76 -2.45
C TRP A 154 -14.78 7.52 -2.79
N LEU A 155 -14.24 6.61 -3.61
CA LEU A 155 -14.90 5.34 -3.91
C LEU A 155 -15.15 4.53 -2.64
N ALA A 156 -14.14 4.42 -1.75
CA ALA A 156 -14.29 3.73 -0.48
C ALA A 156 -15.41 4.33 0.39
N LEU A 157 -15.47 5.66 0.50
CA LEU A 157 -16.53 6.36 1.24
C LEU A 157 -17.90 6.14 0.62
N MET A 158 -18.02 6.14 -0.71
CA MET A 158 -19.28 5.87 -1.40
C MET A 158 -19.75 4.42 -1.18
N LEU A 159 -18.84 3.45 -1.23
CA LEU A 159 -19.16 2.05 -0.93
C LEU A 159 -19.60 1.88 0.54
N LEU A 160 -18.88 2.49 1.49
CA LEU A 160 -19.27 2.47 2.91
C LEU A 160 -20.63 3.13 3.13
N TRP A 161 -20.85 4.33 2.57
CA TRP A 161 -22.12 5.02 2.70
C TRP A 161 -23.29 4.18 2.15
N PHE A 162 -23.11 3.63 0.96
CA PHE A 162 -24.18 2.86 0.29
C PHE A 162 -24.41 1.51 0.96
N PHE A 163 -23.37 0.71 1.15
CA PHE A 163 -23.53 -0.67 1.61
C PHE A 163 -23.57 -0.81 3.14
N SER A 164 -22.86 0.03 3.89
CA SER A 164 -22.86 -0.05 5.37
C SER A 164 -23.88 0.87 5.98
N VAL A 165 -23.92 2.17 5.62
CA VAL A 165 -24.78 3.14 6.29
C VAL A 165 -26.22 3.04 5.80
N LYS A 166 -26.44 2.95 4.47
CA LYS A 166 -27.80 2.99 3.90
C LYS A 166 -28.50 1.62 3.96
N TYR A 167 -27.79 0.54 3.71
CA TYR A 167 -28.36 -0.80 3.61
C TYR A 167 -27.96 -1.76 4.72
N ASP A 168 -27.06 -1.37 5.61
CA ASP A 168 -26.56 -2.16 6.74
C ASP A 168 -26.10 -3.58 6.35
N LEU A 169 -25.47 -3.70 5.18
CA LEU A 169 -25.03 -4.98 4.63
C LEU A 169 -23.59 -5.34 5.05
N PHE A 170 -22.76 -4.35 5.34
CA PHE A 170 -21.35 -4.53 5.70
C PHE A 170 -21.03 -3.71 6.95
N PRO A 171 -20.07 -4.15 7.76
CA PRO A 171 -19.61 -3.40 8.92
C PRO A 171 -18.99 -2.07 8.51
N LEU A 172 -19.23 -1.02 9.30
CA LEU A 172 -18.75 0.34 9.00
C LEU A 172 -17.28 0.54 9.41
N TYR A 173 -16.83 -0.13 10.47
CA TYR A 173 -15.49 0.00 11.05
C TYR A 173 -15.03 -1.29 11.73
N GLY A 174 -13.73 -1.35 12.05
CA GLY A 174 -13.12 -2.50 12.72
C GLY A 174 -12.42 -3.45 11.77
N TYR A 175 -11.85 -4.52 12.33
CA TYR A 175 -11.14 -5.55 11.56
C TYR A 175 -11.84 -6.92 11.63
N GLY A 176 -12.75 -7.10 12.60
CA GLY A 176 -13.46 -8.35 12.85
C GLY A 176 -12.67 -9.37 13.69
N VAL A 177 -13.39 -10.37 14.20
CA VAL A 177 -12.83 -11.45 15.03
C VAL A 177 -13.05 -12.79 14.32
N GLY A 178 -11.95 -13.45 13.98
CA GLY A 178 -12.01 -14.68 13.20
C GLY A 178 -12.09 -14.44 11.68
N TRP A 179 -11.71 -15.45 10.89
CA TRP A 179 -11.48 -15.30 9.44
C TRP A 179 -12.73 -14.87 8.65
N GLN A 180 -13.93 -15.36 9.03
CA GLN A 180 -15.17 -15.02 8.33
C GLN A 180 -15.55 -13.56 8.54
N ASP A 181 -15.49 -13.09 9.78
CA ASP A 181 -15.80 -11.72 10.14
C ASP A 181 -14.77 -10.74 9.55
N GLN A 182 -13.50 -11.12 9.56
CA GLN A 182 -12.44 -10.34 8.90
C GLN A 182 -12.67 -10.17 7.41
N LEU A 183 -13.08 -11.23 6.69
CA LEU A 183 -13.43 -11.13 5.27
C LEU A 183 -14.57 -10.13 5.04
N TRP A 184 -15.55 -10.09 5.95
CA TRP A 184 -16.68 -9.18 5.86
C TRP A 184 -16.27 -7.72 6.05
N HIS A 185 -15.40 -7.45 7.04
CA HIS A 185 -14.85 -6.12 7.29
C HIS A 185 -13.91 -5.64 6.17
N LEU A 186 -13.16 -6.55 5.56
CA LEU A 186 -12.21 -6.23 4.50
C LEU A 186 -12.84 -6.14 3.10
N ALA A 187 -14.08 -6.60 2.91
CA ALA A 187 -14.70 -6.69 1.59
C ALA A 187 -14.75 -5.33 0.87
N LEU A 188 -15.36 -4.31 1.47
CA LEU A 188 -15.50 -3.00 0.85
C LEU A 188 -14.15 -2.28 0.64
N PRO A 189 -13.23 -2.23 1.62
CA PRO A 189 -11.90 -1.70 1.41
C PRO A 189 -11.11 -2.42 0.31
N SER A 190 -11.20 -3.75 0.25
CA SER A 190 -10.53 -4.54 -0.80
C SER A 190 -11.10 -4.26 -2.18
N ILE A 191 -12.42 -4.08 -2.31
CA ILE A 191 -13.06 -3.69 -3.57
C ILE A 191 -12.57 -2.30 -4.00
N ALA A 192 -12.55 -1.33 -3.09
CA ALA A 192 -12.08 0.01 -3.41
C ALA A 192 -10.61 0.01 -3.87
N MET A 193 -9.72 -0.70 -3.16
CA MET A 193 -8.32 -0.83 -3.53
C MET A 193 -8.14 -1.62 -4.84
N GLY A 194 -8.83 -2.73 -5.00
CA GLY A 194 -8.74 -3.57 -6.19
C GLY A 194 -9.22 -2.82 -7.44
N THR A 195 -10.31 -2.09 -7.32
CA THR A 195 -10.83 -1.25 -8.42
C THR A 195 -9.79 -0.22 -8.85
N SER A 196 -9.13 0.47 -7.91
CA SER A 196 -8.13 1.50 -8.24
C SER A 196 -6.87 0.96 -8.93
N MET A 197 -6.60 -0.34 -8.86
CA MET A 197 -5.49 -1.00 -9.55
C MET A 197 -5.89 -1.59 -10.91
N THR A 198 -7.18 -1.82 -11.12
CA THR A 198 -7.73 -2.54 -12.28
C THR A 198 -7.39 -1.87 -13.60
N GLY A 199 -7.49 -0.55 -13.68
CA GLY A 199 -7.27 0.18 -14.92
C GLY A 199 -5.83 0.07 -15.45
N SER A 200 -4.85 0.14 -14.57
CA SER A 200 -3.44 -0.01 -14.94
C SER A 200 -3.13 -1.42 -15.40
N LEU A 201 -3.59 -2.43 -14.67
CA LEU A 201 -3.40 -3.85 -15.00
C LEU A 201 -4.14 -4.23 -16.29
N MET A 202 -5.36 -3.75 -16.47
CA MET A 202 -6.12 -3.97 -17.69
C MET A 202 -5.43 -3.40 -18.92
N ARG A 203 -4.90 -2.17 -18.85
CA ARG A 203 -4.13 -1.58 -19.96
C ARG A 203 -2.88 -2.39 -20.29
N LEU A 204 -2.14 -2.81 -19.25
CA LEU A 204 -0.97 -3.66 -19.40
C LEU A 204 -1.34 -4.97 -20.09
N THR A 205 -2.35 -5.67 -19.59
CA THR A 205 -2.85 -6.94 -20.17
C THR A 205 -3.25 -6.74 -21.62
N ARG A 206 -4.03 -5.69 -21.92
CA ARG A 206 -4.47 -5.38 -23.28
C ARG A 206 -3.28 -5.16 -24.23
N THR A 207 -2.29 -4.36 -23.83
CA THR A 207 -1.11 -4.05 -24.66
C THR A 207 -0.30 -5.31 -24.91
N SER A 208 0.04 -6.07 -23.89
CA SER A 208 0.79 -7.33 -24.00
C SER A 208 0.07 -8.35 -24.89
N MET A 209 -1.26 -8.47 -24.74
CA MET A 209 -2.08 -9.33 -25.57
C MET A 209 -2.05 -8.90 -27.05
N LEU A 210 -2.18 -7.60 -27.36
CA LEU A 210 -2.12 -7.11 -28.73
C LEU A 210 -0.76 -7.35 -29.38
N GLU A 211 0.33 -7.13 -28.62
CA GLU A 211 1.69 -7.42 -29.08
C GLU A 211 1.86 -8.92 -29.37
N THR A 212 1.43 -9.77 -28.44
CA THR A 212 1.55 -11.23 -28.59
C THR A 212 0.70 -11.75 -29.73
N LEU A 213 -0.55 -11.32 -29.87
CA LEU A 213 -1.46 -11.76 -30.93
C LEU A 213 -0.98 -11.37 -32.34
N SER A 214 -0.06 -10.40 -32.46
CA SER A 214 0.55 -9.99 -33.71
C SER A 214 1.80 -10.79 -34.10
N GLN A 215 2.30 -11.68 -33.23
CA GLN A 215 3.52 -12.45 -33.46
C GLN A 215 3.34 -13.56 -34.51
N GLY A 216 4.41 -13.85 -35.24
CA GLY A 216 4.40 -14.86 -36.32
C GLY A 216 4.01 -16.27 -35.86
N TYR A 217 4.37 -16.66 -34.63
CA TYR A 217 4.00 -17.98 -34.13
C TYR A 217 2.50 -18.12 -33.87
N ILE A 218 1.79 -17.01 -33.59
CA ILE A 218 0.32 -17.01 -33.48
C ILE A 218 -0.31 -17.24 -34.87
N ILE A 219 0.23 -16.61 -35.89
CA ILE A 219 -0.23 -16.83 -37.27
C ILE A 219 -0.03 -18.30 -37.64
N THR A 220 1.11 -18.89 -37.28
CA THR A 220 1.38 -20.32 -37.52
C THR A 220 0.42 -21.22 -36.74
N ALA A 221 0.08 -20.87 -35.50
CA ALA A 221 -0.87 -21.62 -34.70
C ALA A 221 -2.28 -21.62 -35.31
N ARG A 222 -2.74 -20.48 -35.85
CA ARG A 222 -4.00 -20.37 -36.60
C ARG A 222 -3.97 -21.20 -37.88
N ALA A 223 -2.87 -21.15 -38.63
CA ALA A 223 -2.70 -21.93 -39.85
C ALA A 223 -2.74 -23.46 -39.57
N LYS A 224 -2.31 -23.89 -38.39
CA LYS A 224 -2.42 -25.30 -37.92
C LYS A 224 -3.83 -25.68 -37.43
N GLY A 225 -4.82 -24.78 -37.49
CA GLY A 225 -6.20 -25.07 -37.12
C GLY A 225 -6.50 -25.02 -35.63
N LEU A 226 -5.63 -24.41 -34.80
CA LEU A 226 -5.91 -24.23 -33.37
C LEU A 226 -7.10 -23.26 -33.18
N THR A 227 -7.97 -23.56 -32.22
CA THR A 227 -9.10 -22.72 -31.88
C THR A 227 -8.66 -21.42 -31.23
N GLU A 228 -9.38 -20.33 -31.45
CA GLU A 228 -9.06 -19.00 -30.86
C GLU A 228 -8.96 -19.06 -29.33
N LEU A 229 -9.77 -19.86 -28.64
CA LEU A 229 -9.66 -20.03 -27.19
C LEU A 229 -8.30 -20.61 -26.79
N VAL A 230 -7.80 -21.63 -27.50
CA VAL A 230 -6.48 -22.20 -27.23
C VAL A 230 -5.39 -21.18 -27.51
N ILE A 231 -5.52 -20.41 -28.58
CA ILE A 231 -4.56 -19.36 -28.93
C ILE A 231 -4.52 -18.29 -27.85
N ILE A 232 -5.67 -17.83 -27.38
CA ILE A 232 -5.78 -16.79 -26.33
C ILE A 232 -5.18 -17.29 -25.00
N PHE A 233 -5.67 -18.41 -24.49
CA PHE A 233 -5.32 -18.84 -23.11
C PHE A 233 -4.01 -19.60 -22.98
N LYS A 234 -3.50 -20.20 -24.05
CA LYS A 234 -2.27 -20.99 -24.01
C LYS A 234 -1.08 -20.33 -24.69
N HIS A 235 -1.33 -19.48 -25.66
CA HIS A 235 -0.26 -18.92 -26.48
C HIS A 235 -0.13 -17.39 -26.37
N ALA A 236 -1.19 -16.69 -25.95
CA ALA A 236 -1.17 -15.23 -25.89
C ALA A 236 -1.25 -14.66 -24.46
N LEU A 237 -1.90 -15.33 -23.50
CA LEU A 237 -1.96 -14.98 -22.08
C LEU A 237 -0.81 -15.61 -21.34
#